data_a0627f212a69f3be64bf7226be37b546
#
_entry.id   a0627f212a69f3be64bf7226be37b546
#
_cell.length_a   1.000
_cell.length_b   1.000
_cell.length_c   1.000
_cell.angle_alpha   90.00
_cell.angle_beta   90.00
_cell.angle_gamma   90.00
#
_symmetry.space_group_name_H-M   'P 1'
#
loop_
_entity.id
_entity.type
_entity.pdbx_description
1 polymer ?
#
loop_
_entity_poly.entity_id
_entity_poly.type
_entity_poly.pdbx_seq_one_letter_code
_entity_poly.pdbx_strand_id
1 'polypeptide(L)'
;TLLDSHYDNYFWQEHLPAHYARLHNVELMVAKQLLHDKVMAKSGELEFYCIDYWSEQLGFELMPIKTEIENRIQFLPGAKALLHYLDTLPLTKVLVTNAHRKTLDLKNRATSICSYVDASFASHDFGLPKEHTRFWPAFANAFSFDPATTVFVDDNPAVLAMASQYSIAHCIMPLQPDSKKPIRSSLQIPGTLEVGSLHELLHGTSQ
;
A
#
# COMPACT_ATOMS: atom_id res chain seq x y z
N THR A 1 -0.34 -2.70 3.57
CA THR A 1 -1.19 -3.26 4.65
C THR A 1 -1.14 -4.79 4.72
N LEU A 2 -1.60 -5.55 3.70
CA LEU A 2 -1.58 -7.03 3.70
C LEU A 2 -0.23 -7.60 3.28
N LEU A 3 0.45 -6.95 2.34
CA LEU A 3 1.82 -7.26 1.97
C LEU A 3 2.77 -6.34 2.71
N ASP A 4 3.91 -6.91 3.11
CA ASP A 4 4.97 -6.20 3.82
C ASP A 4 5.51 -5.05 2.97
N SER A 5 5.41 -3.83 3.48
CA SER A 5 5.91 -2.65 2.78
C SER A 5 7.45 -2.61 2.68
N HIS A 6 8.14 -3.57 3.36
CA HIS A 6 9.59 -3.70 3.26
C HIS A 6 10.08 -3.82 1.82
N TYR A 7 9.37 -4.57 0.97
CA TYR A 7 9.68 -4.69 -0.45
C TYR A 7 9.71 -3.33 -1.17
N ASP A 8 8.63 -2.54 -1.02
CA ASP A 8 8.55 -1.23 -1.68
C ASP A 8 9.55 -0.24 -1.08
N ASN A 9 9.70 -0.23 0.26
CA ASN A 9 10.69 0.61 0.94
C ASN A 9 12.11 0.29 0.46
N TYR A 10 12.47 -0.99 0.40
CA TYR A 10 13.79 -1.41 -0.08
C TYR A 10 14.00 -1.04 -1.55
N PHE A 11 12.99 -1.23 -2.40
CA PHE A 11 13.07 -0.83 -3.81
C PHE A 11 13.40 0.66 -3.95
N TRP A 12 12.60 1.53 -3.35
CA TRP A 12 12.72 2.98 -3.52
C TRP A 12 13.92 3.60 -2.78
N GLN A 13 14.30 3.05 -1.62
CA GLN A 13 15.32 3.64 -0.75
C GLN A 13 16.72 3.06 -0.96
N GLU A 14 16.82 1.82 -1.50
CA GLU A 14 18.10 1.13 -1.62
C GLU A 14 18.35 0.62 -3.04
N HIS A 15 17.47 -0.21 -3.60
CA HIS A 15 17.73 -0.94 -4.83
C HIS A 15 17.76 -0.03 -6.06
N LEU A 16 16.72 0.79 -6.25
CA LEU A 16 16.65 1.76 -7.34
C LEU A 16 17.76 2.81 -7.26
N PRO A 17 18.06 3.44 -6.10
CA PRO A 17 19.21 4.35 -5.99
C PRO A 17 20.54 3.71 -6.34
N ALA A 18 20.76 2.46 -5.94
CA ALA A 18 22.00 1.73 -6.29
C ALA A 18 22.10 1.47 -7.81
N HIS A 19 20.98 1.14 -8.45
CA HIS A 19 20.91 1.00 -9.92
C HIS A 19 21.19 2.33 -10.62
N TYR A 20 20.52 3.40 -10.18
CA TYR A 20 20.70 4.75 -10.73
C TYR A 20 22.14 5.25 -10.59
N ALA A 21 22.75 5.06 -9.42
CA ALA A 21 24.11 5.46 -9.15
C ALA A 21 25.12 4.80 -10.14
N ARG A 22 24.95 3.48 -10.38
CA ARG A 22 25.78 2.75 -11.36
C ARG A 22 25.55 3.24 -12.79
N LEU A 23 24.28 3.43 -13.18
CA LEU A 23 23.91 3.82 -14.54
C LEU A 23 24.45 5.21 -14.89
N HIS A 24 24.38 6.14 -13.96
CA HIS A 24 24.77 7.54 -14.16
C HIS A 24 26.16 7.89 -13.64
N ASN A 25 26.90 6.90 -13.10
CA ASN A 25 28.24 7.09 -12.51
C ASN A 25 28.29 8.21 -11.47
N VAL A 26 27.32 8.19 -10.53
CA VAL A 26 27.24 9.15 -9.41
C VAL A 26 27.36 8.43 -8.07
N GLU A 27 27.73 9.14 -7.03
CA GLU A 27 27.79 8.60 -5.67
C GLU A 27 26.41 8.13 -5.19
N LEU A 28 26.36 6.99 -4.47
CA LEU A 28 25.13 6.39 -3.98
C LEU A 28 24.29 7.36 -3.14
N MET A 29 24.93 8.14 -2.27
CA MET A 29 24.22 9.10 -1.42
C MET A 29 23.57 10.21 -2.23
N VAL A 30 24.24 10.66 -3.31
CA VAL A 30 23.69 11.66 -4.25
C VAL A 30 22.47 11.09 -4.96
N ALA A 31 22.54 9.83 -5.45
CA ALA A 31 21.43 9.15 -6.08
C ALA A 31 20.22 8.98 -5.11
N LYS A 32 20.47 8.58 -3.86
CA LYS A 32 19.44 8.45 -2.82
C LYS A 32 18.72 9.78 -2.59
N GLN A 33 19.46 10.86 -2.38
CA GLN A 33 18.87 12.17 -2.13
C GLN A 33 18.08 12.67 -3.34
N LEU A 34 18.64 12.59 -4.53
CA LEU A 34 17.99 13.03 -5.76
C LEU A 34 16.67 12.28 -6.01
N LEU A 35 16.66 10.95 -5.88
CA LEU A 35 15.46 10.15 -6.09
C LEU A 35 14.43 10.38 -4.99
N HIS A 36 14.88 10.50 -3.73
CA HIS A 36 14.00 10.86 -2.62
C HIS A 36 13.27 12.18 -2.89
N ASP A 37 13.99 13.23 -3.23
CA ASP A 37 13.41 14.55 -3.45
C ASP A 37 12.43 14.55 -4.63
N LYS A 38 12.79 13.87 -5.74
CA LYS A 38 11.90 13.71 -6.89
C LYS A 38 10.60 12.99 -6.52
N VAL A 39 10.71 11.85 -5.80
CA VAL A 39 9.55 11.04 -5.43
C VAL A 39 8.67 11.79 -4.43
N MET A 40 9.25 12.42 -3.41
CA MET A 40 8.50 13.18 -2.40
C MET A 40 7.81 14.41 -2.96
N ALA A 41 8.34 15.03 -4.02
CA ALA A 41 7.67 16.14 -4.72
C ALA A 41 6.32 15.74 -5.35
N LYS A 42 6.07 14.43 -5.54
CA LYS A 42 4.82 13.87 -6.06
C LYS A 42 3.92 13.24 -4.97
N SER A 43 4.26 13.43 -3.70
CA SER A 43 3.47 12.88 -2.59
C SER A 43 2.02 13.36 -2.64
N GLY A 44 1.06 12.42 -2.54
CA GLY A 44 -0.38 12.71 -2.63
C GLY A 44 -0.94 12.79 -4.06
N GLU A 45 -0.10 12.67 -5.08
CA GLU A 45 -0.50 12.58 -6.48
C GLU A 45 -0.49 11.11 -6.97
N LEU A 46 -1.24 10.79 -8.02
CA LEU A 46 -1.27 9.43 -8.57
C LEU A 46 0.09 9.00 -9.13
N GLU A 47 0.84 9.94 -9.67
CA GLU A 47 2.19 9.79 -10.19
C GLU A 47 3.17 9.24 -9.14
N PHE A 48 2.98 9.59 -7.86
CA PHE A 48 3.78 9.03 -6.77
C PHE A 48 3.81 7.50 -6.80
N TYR A 49 2.71 6.88 -7.16
CA TYR A 49 2.50 5.43 -7.19
C TYR A 49 2.67 4.82 -8.58
N CYS A 50 2.85 5.64 -9.64
CA CYS A 50 2.84 5.21 -11.02
C CYS A 50 4.23 4.77 -11.50
N ILE A 51 4.42 3.46 -11.67
CA ILE A 51 5.72 2.91 -12.11
C ILE A 51 6.08 3.33 -13.54
N ASP A 52 5.06 3.53 -14.41
CA ASP A 52 5.28 3.96 -15.80
C ASP A 52 5.73 5.43 -15.86
N TYR A 53 5.08 6.30 -15.05
CA TYR A 53 5.52 7.68 -14.89
C TYR A 53 7.00 7.76 -14.47
N TRP A 54 7.38 6.98 -13.45
CA TRP A 54 8.77 6.99 -12.98
C TRP A 54 9.75 6.39 -13.98
N SER A 55 9.34 5.39 -14.78
CA SER A 55 10.16 4.87 -15.88
C SER A 55 10.45 5.95 -16.90
N GLU A 56 9.42 6.72 -17.28
CA GLU A 56 9.58 7.86 -18.19
C GLU A 56 10.46 8.97 -17.60
N GLN A 57 10.22 9.37 -16.34
CA GLN A 57 10.97 10.44 -15.68
C GLN A 57 12.46 10.10 -15.46
N LEU A 58 12.80 8.83 -15.33
CA LEU A 58 14.16 8.37 -15.11
C LEU A 58 14.86 7.91 -16.39
N GLY A 59 14.12 7.74 -17.49
CA GLY A 59 14.65 7.36 -18.79
C GLY A 59 15.00 5.88 -18.94
N PHE A 60 14.49 5.01 -18.04
CA PHE A 60 14.68 3.55 -18.12
C PHE A 60 13.53 2.80 -17.45
N GLU A 61 13.28 1.56 -17.88
CA GLU A 61 12.20 0.72 -17.37
C GLU A 61 12.43 0.26 -15.93
N LEU A 62 11.51 0.57 -15.03
CA LEU A 62 11.61 0.22 -13.61
C LEU A 62 11.09 -1.19 -13.29
N MET A 63 10.15 -1.73 -14.08
CA MET A 63 9.58 -3.06 -13.79
C MET A 63 10.62 -4.18 -13.80
N PRO A 64 11.58 -4.26 -14.74
CA PRO A 64 12.66 -5.25 -14.67
C PRO A 64 13.45 -5.15 -13.36
N ILE A 65 13.81 -3.93 -12.93
CA ILE A 65 14.58 -3.68 -11.69
C ILE A 65 13.75 -4.08 -10.46
N LYS A 66 12.46 -3.80 -10.47
CA LYS A 66 11.54 -4.23 -9.40
C LYS A 66 11.44 -5.76 -9.32
N THR A 67 11.48 -6.44 -10.46
CA THR A 67 11.42 -7.90 -10.53
C THR A 67 12.70 -8.57 -10.00
N GLU A 68 13.87 -7.93 -10.11
CA GLU A 68 15.14 -8.47 -9.56
C GLU A 68 15.05 -8.81 -8.06
N ILE A 69 14.16 -8.13 -7.35
CA ILE A 69 13.99 -8.31 -5.90
C ILE A 69 12.61 -8.89 -5.53
N GLU A 70 11.91 -9.53 -6.47
CA GLU A 70 10.55 -10.06 -6.23
C GLU A 70 10.50 -11.10 -5.09
N ASN A 71 11.61 -11.78 -4.81
CA ASN A 71 11.75 -12.72 -3.70
C ASN A 71 11.58 -12.06 -2.31
N ARG A 72 11.57 -10.73 -2.22
CA ARG A 72 11.27 -9.97 -1.01
C ARG A 72 9.80 -9.69 -0.82
N ILE A 73 8.96 -9.98 -1.83
CA ILE A 73 7.51 -9.78 -1.72
C ILE A 73 6.94 -10.87 -0.82
N GLN A 74 6.39 -10.46 0.30
CA GLN A 74 5.80 -11.39 1.28
C GLN A 74 4.59 -10.77 1.96
N PHE A 75 3.77 -11.61 2.56
CA PHE A 75 2.70 -11.14 3.44
C PHE A 75 3.28 -10.50 4.70
N LEU A 76 2.63 -9.43 5.14
CA LEU A 76 2.89 -8.89 6.47
C LEU A 76 2.55 -9.95 7.53
N PRO A 77 3.32 -10.06 8.64
CA PRO A 77 3.00 -10.98 9.72
C PRO A 77 1.54 -10.84 10.17
N GLY A 78 0.84 -11.97 10.29
CA GLY A 78 -0.58 -12.00 10.64
C GLY A 78 -1.56 -11.86 9.48
N ALA A 79 -1.15 -11.33 8.32
CA ALA A 79 -2.07 -11.05 7.21
C ALA A 79 -2.77 -12.31 6.68
N LYS A 80 -2.04 -13.42 6.47
CA LYS A 80 -2.68 -14.68 6.01
C LYS A 80 -3.66 -15.25 7.04
N ALA A 81 -3.28 -15.23 8.33
CA ALA A 81 -4.16 -15.70 9.39
C ALA A 81 -5.44 -14.85 9.46
N LEU A 82 -5.30 -13.52 9.33
CA LEU A 82 -6.46 -12.61 9.25
C LEU A 82 -7.34 -12.94 8.04
N LEU A 83 -6.77 -13.10 6.85
CA LEU A 83 -7.53 -13.42 5.64
C LEU A 83 -8.29 -14.74 5.78
N HIS A 84 -7.66 -15.79 6.32
CA HIS A 84 -8.34 -17.08 6.60
C HIS A 84 -9.42 -16.96 7.66
N TYR A 85 -9.22 -16.13 8.70
CA TYR A 85 -10.27 -15.86 9.68
C TYR A 85 -11.48 -15.17 9.00
N LEU A 86 -11.22 -14.17 8.17
CA LEU A 86 -12.26 -13.45 7.43
C LEU A 86 -13.03 -14.35 6.45
N ASP A 87 -12.43 -15.46 5.95
CA ASP A 87 -13.13 -16.47 5.14
C ASP A 87 -14.24 -17.21 5.92
N THR A 88 -14.17 -17.21 7.25
CA THR A 88 -15.20 -17.84 8.10
C THR A 88 -16.40 -16.93 8.37
N LEU A 89 -16.34 -15.68 7.95
CA LEU A 89 -17.37 -14.68 8.20
C LEU A 89 -18.17 -14.37 6.92
N PRO A 90 -19.46 -14.05 7.03
CA PRO A 90 -20.31 -13.70 5.88
C PRO A 90 -20.05 -12.25 5.44
N LEU A 91 -18.85 -11.97 4.90
CA LEU A 91 -18.45 -10.65 4.45
C LEU A 91 -17.77 -10.69 3.08
N THR A 92 -17.78 -9.57 2.37
CA THR A 92 -17.06 -9.38 1.11
C THR A 92 -15.70 -8.75 1.38
N LYS A 93 -14.63 -9.38 0.88
CA LYS A 93 -13.25 -8.89 1.01
C LYS A 93 -12.82 -8.21 -0.28
N VAL A 94 -12.40 -6.95 -0.17
CA VAL A 94 -11.97 -6.15 -1.32
C VAL A 94 -10.56 -5.60 -1.10
N LEU A 95 -9.69 -5.83 -2.06
CA LEU A 95 -8.36 -5.21 -2.09
C LEU A 95 -8.42 -3.90 -2.87
N VAL A 96 -8.08 -2.80 -2.22
CA VAL A 96 -7.95 -1.47 -2.84
C VAL A 96 -6.56 -0.92 -2.60
N THR A 97 -5.79 -0.72 -3.67
CA THR A 97 -4.37 -0.37 -3.57
C THR A 97 -4.00 0.87 -4.39
N ASN A 98 -3.08 1.69 -3.88
CA ASN A 98 -2.43 2.74 -4.67
C ASN A 98 -1.36 2.21 -5.62
N ALA A 99 -0.91 0.96 -5.46
CA ALA A 99 0.07 0.36 -6.35
C ALA A 99 -0.44 0.34 -7.80
N HIS A 100 0.42 0.73 -8.74
CA HIS A 100 0.14 0.61 -10.17
C HIS A 100 -0.17 -0.85 -10.55
N ARG A 101 -1.03 -1.07 -11.56
CA ARG A 101 -1.45 -2.43 -11.99
C ARG A 101 -0.27 -3.37 -12.21
N LYS A 102 0.77 -2.95 -12.92
CA LYS A 102 1.98 -3.76 -13.14
C LYS A 102 2.65 -4.20 -11.84
N THR A 103 2.65 -3.33 -10.81
CA THR A 103 3.20 -3.66 -9.49
C THR A 103 2.26 -4.61 -8.72
N LEU A 104 0.95 -4.43 -8.81
CA LEU A 104 -0.02 -5.35 -8.24
C LEU A 104 0.10 -6.74 -8.88
N ASP A 105 0.25 -6.82 -10.21
CA ASP A 105 0.41 -8.09 -10.94
C ASP A 105 1.70 -8.81 -10.51
N LEU A 106 2.82 -8.09 -10.33
CA LEU A 106 4.05 -8.65 -9.80
C LEU A 106 3.84 -9.22 -8.39
N LYS A 107 3.21 -8.44 -7.51
CA LYS A 107 2.89 -8.86 -6.14
C LYS A 107 1.94 -10.06 -6.13
N ASN A 108 0.96 -10.08 -7.01
CA ASN A 108 0.02 -11.20 -7.13
C ASN A 108 0.71 -12.48 -7.64
N ARG A 109 1.62 -12.40 -8.62
CA ARG A 109 2.41 -13.56 -9.05
C ARG A 109 3.25 -14.16 -7.90
N ALA A 110 3.84 -13.30 -7.06
CA ALA A 110 4.67 -13.74 -5.95
C ALA A 110 3.89 -14.33 -4.76
N THR A 111 2.65 -13.88 -4.53
CA THR A 111 1.92 -14.16 -3.28
C THR A 111 0.53 -14.75 -3.48
N SER A 112 -0.01 -14.69 -4.68
CA SER A 112 -1.43 -14.99 -4.99
C SER A 112 -2.41 -14.14 -4.18
N ILE A 113 -2.06 -12.90 -3.81
CA ILE A 113 -2.87 -12.05 -2.92
C ILE A 113 -4.31 -11.86 -3.41
N CYS A 114 -4.51 -11.79 -4.73
CA CYS A 114 -5.84 -11.63 -5.31
C CYS A 114 -6.74 -12.86 -5.12
N SER A 115 -6.19 -14.05 -4.83
CA SER A 115 -7.00 -15.24 -4.53
C SER A 115 -7.61 -15.24 -3.12
N TYR A 116 -7.20 -14.32 -2.26
CA TYR A 116 -7.71 -14.18 -0.90
C TYR A 116 -8.87 -13.16 -0.80
N VAL A 117 -9.25 -12.52 -1.90
CA VAL A 117 -10.26 -11.45 -1.92
C VAL A 117 -11.27 -11.67 -3.04
N ASP A 118 -12.48 -11.15 -2.87
CA ASP A 118 -13.56 -11.30 -3.84
C ASP A 118 -13.42 -10.31 -5.01
N ALA A 119 -12.76 -9.17 -4.77
CA ALA A 119 -12.46 -8.18 -5.82
C ALA A 119 -11.16 -7.42 -5.51
N SER A 120 -10.50 -6.90 -6.57
CA SER A 120 -9.29 -6.09 -6.43
C SER A 120 -9.30 -4.90 -7.37
N PHE A 121 -8.95 -3.72 -6.83
CA PHE A 121 -8.92 -2.44 -7.55
C PHE A 121 -7.59 -1.72 -7.30
N ALA A 122 -7.02 -1.17 -8.37
CA ALA A 122 -5.92 -0.23 -8.27
C ALA A 122 -6.46 1.21 -8.34
N SER A 123 -5.89 2.13 -7.60
CA SER A 123 -6.27 3.55 -7.67
C SER A 123 -6.13 4.13 -9.09
N HIS A 124 -5.22 3.58 -9.88
CA HIS A 124 -5.03 3.91 -11.29
C HIS A 124 -6.26 3.62 -12.17
N ASP A 125 -7.14 2.68 -11.77
CA ASP A 125 -8.39 2.41 -12.47
C ASP A 125 -9.36 3.60 -12.41
N PHE A 126 -9.17 4.47 -11.42
CA PHE A 126 -9.98 5.66 -11.15
C PHE A 126 -9.26 6.96 -11.51
N GLY A 127 -7.98 6.91 -11.89
CA GLY A 127 -7.16 8.08 -12.15
C GLY A 127 -6.90 8.97 -10.91
N LEU A 128 -7.09 8.44 -9.70
CA LEU A 128 -7.02 9.18 -8.43
C LEU A 128 -6.37 8.31 -7.35
N PRO A 129 -5.44 8.83 -6.52
CA PRO A 129 -4.94 8.08 -5.37
C PRO A 129 -6.00 8.02 -4.26
N LYS A 130 -5.91 7.02 -3.37
CA LYS A 130 -6.92 6.78 -2.31
C LYS A 130 -7.07 7.95 -1.32
N GLU A 131 -6.05 8.75 -1.13
CA GLU A 131 -6.05 9.97 -0.32
C GLU A 131 -6.67 11.19 -1.00
N HIS A 132 -7.10 11.07 -2.26
CA HIS A 132 -7.79 12.15 -2.96
C HIS A 132 -9.27 12.18 -2.61
N THR A 133 -9.85 13.36 -2.36
CA THR A 133 -11.26 13.55 -1.91
C THR A 133 -12.30 12.93 -2.85
N ARG A 134 -12.01 12.85 -4.16
CA ARG A 134 -12.93 12.26 -5.15
C ARG A 134 -12.75 10.76 -5.35
N PHE A 135 -11.75 10.13 -4.71
CA PHE A 135 -11.48 8.71 -4.91
C PHE A 135 -12.65 7.84 -4.42
N TRP A 136 -13.08 8.03 -3.18
CA TRP A 136 -14.13 7.19 -2.58
C TRP A 136 -15.48 7.29 -3.30
N PRO A 137 -15.96 8.49 -3.72
CA PRO A 137 -17.13 8.60 -4.61
C PRO A 137 -16.96 7.85 -5.94
N ALA A 138 -15.79 7.95 -6.58
CA ALA A 138 -15.52 7.24 -7.82
C ALA A 138 -15.48 5.72 -7.62
N PHE A 139 -14.85 5.25 -6.54
CA PHE A 139 -14.82 3.84 -6.17
C PHE A 139 -16.23 3.30 -5.89
N ALA A 140 -17.07 4.02 -5.15
CA ALA A 140 -18.44 3.61 -4.84
C ALA A 140 -19.35 3.50 -6.08
N ASN A 141 -19.07 4.27 -7.14
CA ASN A 141 -19.76 4.12 -8.42
C ASN A 141 -19.40 2.82 -9.15
N ALA A 142 -18.18 2.30 -8.93
CA ALA A 142 -17.70 1.08 -9.57
C ALA A 142 -17.97 -0.18 -8.73
N PHE A 143 -18.00 -0.03 -7.41
CA PHE A 143 -18.22 -1.12 -6.47
C PHE A 143 -19.18 -0.66 -5.37
N SER A 144 -20.39 -1.25 -5.36
CA SER A 144 -21.42 -0.92 -4.37
C SER A 144 -21.06 -1.50 -3.00
N PHE A 145 -20.98 -0.65 -1.98
CA PHE A 145 -20.78 -1.02 -0.60
C PHE A 145 -21.47 -0.01 0.32
N ASP A 146 -21.77 -0.42 1.55
CA ASP A 146 -22.32 0.47 2.58
C ASP A 146 -21.16 0.96 3.49
N PRO A 147 -20.81 2.25 3.45
CA PRO A 147 -19.78 2.79 4.31
C PRO A 147 -20.04 2.57 5.80
N ALA A 148 -21.33 2.57 6.23
CA ALA A 148 -21.70 2.41 7.63
C ALA A 148 -21.43 1.02 8.20
N THR A 149 -21.29 0.01 7.33
CA THR A 149 -21.00 -1.38 7.73
C THR A 149 -19.64 -1.87 7.23
N THR A 150 -18.81 -0.94 6.71
CA THR A 150 -17.51 -1.26 6.14
C THR A 150 -16.37 -1.05 7.15
N VAL A 151 -15.46 -2.01 7.19
CA VAL A 151 -14.16 -1.90 7.84
C VAL A 151 -13.09 -1.64 6.78
N PHE A 152 -12.31 -0.60 6.95
CA PHE A 152 -11.19 -0.27 6.07
C PHE A 152 -9.87 -0.30 6.83
N VAL A 153 -8.91 -1.07 6.31
CA VAL A 153 -7.60 -1.26 6.94
C VAL A 153 -6.51 -0.71 6.02
N ASP A 154 -5.80 0.31 6.47
CA ASP A 154 -4.71 0.93 5.71
C ASP A 154 -3.60 1.44 6.65
N ASP A 155 -2.36 1.46 6.19
CA ASP A 155 -1.20 1.95 6.96
C ASP A 155 -0.84 3.41 6.65
N ASN A 156 -1.57 4.05 5.73
CA ASN A 156 -1.37 5.45 5.36
C ASN A 156 -2.41 6.36 6.05
N PRO A 157 -1.96 7.26 6.95
CA PRO A 157 -2.85 8.18 7.67
C PRO A 157 -3.71 9.05 6.76
N ALA A 158 -3.14 9.55 5.65
CA ALA A 158 -3.88 10.41 4.71
C ALA A 158 -5.02 9.65 4.02
N VAL A 159 -4.79 8.38 3.68
CA VAL A 159 -5.81 7.48 3.10
C VAL A 159 -6.95 7.22 4.10
N LEU A 160 -6.60 6.93 5.36
CA LEU A 160 -7.59 6.71 6.43
C LEU A 160 -8.42 7.96 6.73
N ALA A 161 -7.78 9.14 6.72
CA ALA A 161 -8.50 10.41 6.87
C ALA A 161 -9.56 10.61 5.77
N MET A 162 -9.24 10.29 4.52
CA MET A 162 -10.20 10.39 3.42
C MET A 162 -11.31 9.33 3.49
N ALA A 163 -10.98 8.11 3.93
CA ALA A 163 -11.97 7.06 4.18
C ALA A 163 -12.95 7.46 5.27
N SER A 164 -12.46 8.02 6.37
CA SER A 164 -13.28 8.56 7.47
C SER A 164 -14.16 9.73 7.01
N GLN A 165 -13.63 10.66 6.20
CA GLN A 165 -14.44 11.75 5.61
C GLN A 165 -15.54 11.23 4.69
N TYR A 166 -15.34 10.10 4.05
CA TYR A 166 -16.36 9.41 3.25
C TYR A 166 -17.36 8.62 4.11
N SER A 167 -17.25 8.72 5.44
CA SER A 167 -18.12 8.05 6.43
C SER A 167 -17.96 6.52 6.49
N ILE A 168 -16.77 5.99 6.13
CA ILE A 168 -16.48 4.59 6.42
C ILE A 168 -16.40 4.42 7.93
N ALA A 169 -17.26 3.53 8.47
CA ALA A 169 -17.53 3.46 9.90
C ALA A 169 -16.32 3.02 10.74
N HIS A 170 -15.50 2.12 10.21
CA HIS A 170 -14.40 1.54 10.96
C HIS A 170 -13.11 1.63 10.15
N CYS A 171 -12.22 2.53 10.55
CA CYS A 171 -10.87 2.68 10.01
C CYS A 171 -9.87 2.05 10.97
N ILE A 172 -8.97 1.20 10.46
CA ILE A 172 -7.95 0.50 11.25
C ILE A 172 -6.58 0.78 10.64
N MET A 173 -5.61 1.14 11.47
CA MET A 173 -4.23 1.41 11.07
C MET A 173 -3.25 0.44 11.74
N PRO A 174 -2.61 -0.46 10.97
CA PRO A 174 -1.47 -1.22 11.47
C PRO A 174 -0.25 -0.28 11.65
N LEU A 175 0.33 -0.30 12.85
CA LEU A 175 1.48 0.56 13.19
C LEU A 175 2.81 0.00 12.69
N GLN A 176 2.87 -1.28 12.26
CA GLN A 176 4.07 -1.91 11.71
C GLN A 176 3.86 -2.44 10.28
N PRO A 177 3.73 -1.57 9.27
CA PRO A 177 3.54 -1.99 7.88
C PRO A 177 4.82 -2.56 7.23
N ASP A 178 6.00 -2.27 7.79
CA ASP A 178 7.31 -2.81 7.40
C ASP A 178 7.84 -3.66 8.55
N SER A 179 7.90 -4.98 8.34
CA SER A 179 8.29 -5.93 9.39
C SER A 179 9.76 -5.80 9.82
N LYS A 180 10.58 -5.07 9.06
CA LYS A 180 12.00 -4.79 9.36
C LYS A 180 12.23 -3.47 10.08
N LYS A 181 11.15 -2.70 10.27
CA LYS A 181 11.20 -1.43 11.03
C LYS A 181 10.51 -1.59 12.38
N PRO A 182 10.87 -0.77 13.37
CA PRO A 182 10.16 -0.77 14.64
C PRO A 182 8.69 -0.36 14.44
N ILE A 183 7.84 -0.77 15.38
CA ILE A 183 6.45 -0.32 15.44
C ILE A 183 6.45 1.21 15.55
N ARG A 184 5.62 1.87 14.77
CA ARG A 184 5.44 3.33 14.83
C ARG A 184 4.81 3.72 16.16
N SER A 185 5.13 4.90 16.65
CA SER A 185 4.36 5.51 17.75
C SER A 185 2.93 5.78 17.27
N SER A 186 1.98 5.72 18.22
CA SER A 186 0.58 6.08 17.94
C SER A 186 0.50 7.50 17.34
N LEU A 187 -0.28 7.63 16.27
CA LEU A 187 -0.55 8.91 15.60
C LEU A 187 -1.82 9.56 16.11
N GLN A 188 -2.63 8.85 16.92
CA GLN A 188 -3.87 9.31 17.52
C GLN A 188 -4.85 9.92 16.48
N ILE A 189 -5.03 9.20 15.35
CA ILE A 189 -5.92 9.67 14.28
C ILE A 189 -7.38 9.53 14.76
N PRO A 190 -8.16 10.62 14.79
CA PRO A 190 -9.55 10.57 15.22
C PRO A 190 -10.36 9.56 14.41
N GLY A 191 -11.14 8.71 15.11
CA GLY A 191 -12.00 7.70 14.47
C GLY A 191 -11.24 6.50 13.86
N THR A 192 -9.93 6.35 14.13
CA THR A 192 -9.13 5.23 13.66
C THR A 192 -8.66 4.39 14.83
N LEU A 193 -8.90 3.08 14.75
CA LEU A 193 -8.31 2.09 15.66
C LEU A 193 -6.87 1.81 15.21
N GLU A 194 -5.91 2.05 16.09
CA GLU A 194 -4.51 1.72 15.84
C GLU A 194 -4.17 0.36 16.47
N VAL A 195 -3.53 -0.52 15.70
CA VAL A 195 -3.10 -1.84 16.15
C VAL A 195 -1.61 -2.03 15.90
N GLY A 196 -0.90 -2.66 16.83
CA GLY A 196 0.53 -2.93 16.68
C GLY A 196 0.80 -3.92 15.54
N SER A 197 -0.10 -4.90 15.36
CA SER A 197 0.00 -5.92 14.32
C SER A 197 -1.37 -6.39 13.85
N LEU A 198 -1.43 -7.02 12.66
CA LEU A 198 -2.66 -7.64 12.15
C LEU A 198 -3.14 -8.83 12.98
N HIS A 199 -2.27 -9.44 13.80
CA HIS A 199 -2.67 -10.52 14.73
C HIS A 199 -3.68 -10.06 15.78
N GLU A 200 -3.62 -8.81 16.21
CA GLU A 200 -4.54 -8.27 17.20
C GLU A 200 -5.99 -8.28 16.71
N LEU A 201 -6.21 -8.19 15.40
CA LEU A 201 -7.54 -8.26 14.80
C LEU A 201 -8.18 -9.67 14.86
N LEU A 202 -7.39 -10.72 15.15
CA LEU A 202 -7.89 -12.09 15.30
C LEU A 202 -8.52 -12.37 16.67
N HIS A 203 -8.13 -11.63 17.68
CA HIS A 203 -8.50 -11.92 19.06
C HIS A 203 -9.57 -10.99 19.64
N GLY A 204 -10.11 -10.07 18.82
CA GLY A 204 -10.90 -8.97 19.32
C GLY A 204 -10.07 -8.14 20.31
N THR A 205 -10.04 -6.83 20.18
CA THR A 205 -9.38 -5.98 21.18
C THR A 205 -10.07 -6.21 22.52
N SER A 206 -9.52 -7.11 23.34
CA SER A 206 -9.96 -7.24 24.74
C SER A 206 -9.64 -5.92 25.41
N GLN A 207 -10.63 -5.07 25.58
CA GLN A 207 -10.60 -3.97 26.52
C GLN A 207 -10.97 -4.49 27.90
#